data_027995573c9676c91805bb72635e71f9
#
_entry.id   027995573c9676c91805bb72635e71f9
#
_cell.length_a   1.000
_cell.length_b   1.000
_cell.length_c   1.000
_cell.angle_alpha   90.00
_cell.angle_beta   90.00
_cell.angle_gamma   90.00
#
_symmetry.space_group_name_H-M   'P 1'
#
loop_
_entity.id
_entity.type
_entity.pdbx_description
1 polymer ?
#
loop_
_entity_poly.entity_id
_entity_poly.type
_entity_poly.pdbx_seq_one_letter_code
_entity_poly.pdbx_strand_id
1 'polypeptide(L)'
;DSSLTSERGLIDVGNKATVKAGTQSGLSQENPLYGKVSVIAGDSFTIGDEAQILSDDLLVSAQKDVRFGDKATLVGATDGVTVRSSEGSIYMGENLTVTSKAVKTLFEAGKDIVIDRDAKLDSQENSVVFSAGENIRFEEDFTVHGKGFELNALGSLLVGDRATVQTKFGKYETGSIESLPQTSIDVKGDVRFGNDATFHTTMLSMSAGDDENHTEGN
;
A
#
# COMPACT_ATOMS: atom_id res chain seq x y z
N ASP A 1 1.40 11.62 -19.67
CA ASP A 1 2.38 11.03 -18.75
C ASP A 1 3.28 12.12 -18.18
N SER A 2 3.59 12.02 -16.90
CA SER A 2 4.47 12.95 -16.19
C SER A 2 5.54 12.15 -15.44
N SER A 3 6.78 12.63 -15.48
CA SER A 3 7.89 12.01 -14.78
C SER A 3 8.65 13.03 -13.95
N LEU A 4 8.91 12.69 -12.69
CA LEU A 4 9.81 13.38 -11.78
C LEU A 4 10.99 12.45 -11.51
N THR A 5 12.19 12.82 -11.94
CA THR A 5 13.37 11.96 -11.81
C THR A 5 14.54 12.73 -11.21
N SER A 6 15.18 12.14 -10.20
CA SER A 6 16.44 12.59 -9.63
C SER A 6 17.39 11.38 -9.54
N GLU A 7 18.51 11.40 -10.28
CA GLU A 7 19.41 10.25 -10.35
C GLU A 7 20.19 9.99 -9.05
N ARG A 8 20.45 11.02 -8.26
CA ARG A 8 21.29 10.92 -7.05
C ARG A 8 20.77 11.70 -5.86
N GLY A 9 19.65 12.40 -6.01
CA GLY A 9 19.14 13.29 -4.99
C GLY A 9 17.76 12.89 -4.51
N LEU A 10 17.31 13.59 -3.48
CA LEU A 10 15.93 13.52 -3.01
C LEU A 10 14.99 14.23 -3.99
N ILE A 11 13.74 13.83 -3.96
CA ILE A 11 12.62 14.57 -4.53
C ILE A 11 11.72 14.98 -3.38
N ASP A 12 11.48 16.27 -3.25
CA ASP A 12 10.61 16.83 -2.22
C ASP A 12 9.47 17.61 -2.89
N VAL A 13 8.26 17.23 -2.59
CA VAL A 13 7.01 17.87 -3.05
C VAL A 13 6.34 18.47 -1.83
N GLY A 14 6.27 19.80 -1.79
CA GLY A 14 5.77 20.55 -0.64
C GLY A 14 4.30 20.27 -0.27
N ASN A 15 3.89 20.84 0.86
CA ASN A 15 2.53 20.73 1.38
C ASN A 15 1.50 21.28 0.39
N LYS A 16 0.31 20.67 0.34
CA LYS A 16 -0.83 21.05 -0.51
C LYS A 16 -0.52 21.08 -2.00
N ALA A 17 0.62 20.52 -2.40
CA ALA A 17 0.98 20.41 -3.80
C ALA A 17 0.11 19.38 -4.52
N THR A 18 -0.10 19.58 -5.81
CA THR A 18 -0.80 18.61 -6.65
C THR A 18 0.10 18.19 -7.81
N VAL A 19 0.43 16.91 -7.86
CA VAL A 19 1.10 16.27 -8.99
C VAL A 19 0.03 15.55 -9.80
N LYS A 20 -0.11 15.93 -11.07
CA LYS A 20 -1.16 15.37 -11.92
C LYS A 20 -0.60 15.09 -13.32
N ALA A 21 -0.82 13.89 -13.82
CA ALA A 21 -0.53 13.54 -15.19
C ALA A 21 -1.78 13.62 -16.06
N GLY A 22 -1.61 14.14 -17.27
CA GLY A 22 -2.66 14.22 -18.29
C GLY A 22 -3.40 15.53 -18.32
N THR A 23 -3.89 15.86 -19.51
CA THR A 23 -4.80 16.96 -19.77
C THR A 23 -6.18 16.40 -19.99
N GLN A 24 -7.14 16.94 -19.28
CA GLN A 24 -8.55 16.67 -19.49
C GLN A 24 -8.96 17.28 -20.87
N SER A 25 -8.75 16.53 -21.94
CA SER A 25 -9.26 16.91 -23.25
C SER A 25 -10.47 16.03 -23.59
N GLY A 26 -11.66 16.58 -23.45
CA GLY A 26 -12.83 16.12 -24.18
C GLY A 26 -13.64 14.95 -23.59
N LEU A 27 -13.44 14.55 -22.33
CA LEU A 27 -14.26 13.53 -21.69
C LEU A 27 -15.09 14.12 -20.56
N SER A 28 -16.27 13.51 -20.32
CA SER A 28 -17.22 13.94 -19.30
C SER A 28 -16.58 14.01 -17.91
N GLN A 29 -17.04 14.93 -17.07
CA GLN A 29 -16.56 15.11 -15.67
C GLN A 29 -16.66 13.84 -14.80
N GLU A 30 -17.32 12.80 -15.26
CA GLU A 30 -17.57 11.57 -14.51
C GLU A 30 -16.40 10.58 -14.52
N ASN A 31 -15.46 10.70 -15.45
CA ASN A 31 -14.28 9.82 -15.52
C ASN A 31 -13.08 10.56 -16.12
N PRO A 32 -12.38 11.38 -15.33
CA PRO A 32 -11.17 12.03 -15.80
C PRO A 32 -10.09 10.97 -16.06
N LEU A 33 -9.64 10.84 -17.30
CA LEU A 33 -8.43 10.08 -17.60
C LEU A 33 -7.22 10.95 -17.24
N TYR A 34 -6.43 10.44 -16.32
CA TYR A 34 -5.10 10.97 -16.01
C TYR A 34 -4.08 10.17 -16.82
N GLY A 35 -2.93 10.63 -17.05
CA GLY A 35 -1.86 9.80 -17.59
C GLY A 35 -1.10 9.09 -16.46
N LYS A 36 0.01 8.47 -16.82
CA LYS A 36 0.93 7.87 -15.87
C LYS A 36 1.74 8.94 -15.13
N VAL A 37 1.86 8.80 -13.80
CA VAL A 37 2.83 9.53 -12.97
C VAL A 37 3.94 8.56 -12.54
N SER A 38 5.17 8.91 -12.86
CA SER A 38 6.35 8.17 -12.44
C SER A 38 7.28 9.08 -11.66
N VAL A 39 7.56 8.72 -10.42
CA VAL A 39 8.52 9.40 -9.53
C VAL A 39 9.67 8.45 -9.26
N ILE A 40 10.90 8.84 -9.61
CA ILE A 40 12.10 8.04 -9.41
C ILE A 40 13.16 8.90 -8.71
N ALA A 41 13.40 8.62 -7.43
CA ALA A 41 14.39 9.32 -6.61
C ALA A 41 15.61 8.44 -6.35
N GLY A 42 16.79 8.93 -6.66
CA GLY A 42 18.07 8.25 -6.38
C GLY A 42 18.49 8.29 -4.91
N ASP A 43 17.78 9.00 -4.07
CA ASP A 43 17.86 8.98 -2.62
C ASP A 43 16.47 8.79 -2.05
N SER A 44 15.85 9.77 -1.44
CA SER A 44 14.55 9.71 -0.79
C SER A 44 13.48 10.47 -1.56
N PHE A 45 12.23 10.09 -1.37
CA PHE A 45 11.07 10.82 -1.85
C PHE A 45 10.22 11.29 -0.67
N THR A 46 9.82 12.55 -0.69
CA THR A 46 8.88 13.12 0.28
C THR A 46 7.77 13.87 -0.45
N ILE A 47 6.55 13.69 0.01
CA ILE A 47 5.41 14.54 -0.34
C ILE A 47 4.80 15.07 0.96
N GLY A 48 4.56 16.38 0.99
CA GLY A 48 4.08 17.07 2.19
C GLY A 48 2.61 16.83 2.51
N ASP A 49 2.17 17.48 3.58
CA ASP A 49 0.80 17.35 4.09
C ASP A 49 -0.24 17.87 3.10
N GLU A 50 -1.40 17.23 3.09
CA GLU A 50 -2.55 17.56 2.24
C GLU A 50 -2.20 17.56 0.72
N ALA A 51 -1.05 17.02 0.34
CA ALA A 51 -0.64 16.97 -1.05
C ALA A 51 -1.31 15.81 -1.79
N GLN A 52 -1.39 15.92 -3.11
CA GLN A 52 -2.12 14.97 -3.95
C GLN A 52 -1.27 14.48 -5.12
N ILE A 53 -1.31 13.19 -5.40
CA ILE A 53 -0.83 12.61 -6.66
C ILE A 53 -2.01 11.93 -7.34
N LEU A 54 -2.38 12.44 -8.52
CA LEU A 54 -3.53 11.99 -9.29
C LEU A 54 -3.08 11.44 -10.65
N SER A 55 -3.29 10.16 -10.88
CA SER A 55 -2.85 9.46 -12.10
C SER A 55 -3.77 8.28 -12.42
N ASP A 56 -3.63 7.75 -13.64
CA ASP A 56 -4.21 6.44 -13.98
C ASP A 56 -3.31 5.31 -13.46
N ASP A 57 -1.98 5.49 -13.58
CA ASP A 57 -0.95 4.59 -13.07
C ASP A 57 0.05 5.41 -12.27
N LEU A 58 0.22 5.08 -10.99
CA LEU A 58 1.16 5.74 -10.09
C LEU A 58 2.33 4.82 -9.76
N LEU A 59 3.51 5.24 -10.12
CA LEU A 59 4.77 4.65 -9.66
C LEU A 59 5.56 5.66 -8.85
N VAL A 60 5.85 5.33 -7.60
CA VAL A 60 6.82 6.02 -6.75
C VAL A 60 7.94 5.04 -6.41
N SER A 61 9.18 5.39 -6.73
CA SER A 61 10.36 4.57 -6.41
C SER A 61 11.47 5.45 -5.87
N ALA A 62 12.02 5.07 -4.71
CA ALA A 62 13.18 5.72 -4.11
C ALA A 62 14.23 4.68 -3.71
N GLN A 63 15.50 5.06 -3.68
CA GLN A 63 16.54 4.17 -3.15
C GLN A 63 16.43 4.06 -1.64
N LYS A 64 16.22 5.18 -0.94
CA LYS A 64 16.03 5.23 0.50
C LYS A 64 14.54 5.43 0.85
N ASP A 65 14.25 6.29 1.81
CA ASP A 65 12.91 6.43 2.36
C ASP A 65 11.91 7.06 1.38
N VAL A 66 10.67 6.57 1.47
CA VAL A 66 9.50 7.19 0.88
C VAL A 66 8.60 7.70 2.00
N ARG A 67 8.25 8.98 1.97
CA ARG A 67 7.43 9.62 2.99
C ARG A 67 6.24 10.34 2.37
N PHE A 68 5.06 10.03 2.88
CA PHE A 68 3.82 10.72 2.58
C PHE A 68 3.36 11.46 3.84
N GLY A 69 3.14 12.77 3.74
CA GLY A 69 2.65 13.60 4.82
C GLY A 69 1.20 13.31 5.20
N ASP A 70 0.73 13.99 6.22
CA ASP A 70 -0.62 13.82 6.73
C ASP A 70 -1.67 14.25 5.70
N LYS A 71 -2.78 13.51 5.65
CA LYS A 71 -3.89 13.75 4.71
C LYS A 71 -3.48 13.74 3.23
N ALA A 72 -2.33 13.18 2.91
CA ALA A 72 -1.93 13.02 1.52
C ALA A 72 -2.91 12.09 0.79
N THR A 73 -3.07 12.33 -0.52
CA THR A 73 -3.98 11.55 -1.37
C THR A 73 -3.24 10.98 -2.57
N LEU A 74 -3.30 9.68 -2.73
CA LEU A 74 -2.71 8.95 -3.86
C LEU A 74 -3.82 8.28 -4.66
N VAL A 75 -3.88 8.56 -5.97
CA VAL A 75 -4.86 7.96 -6.87
C VAL A 75 -4.18 7.30 -8.03
N GLY A 76 -4.43 6.00 -8.21
CA GLY A 76 -4.13 5.24 -9.42
C GLY A 76 -5.46 4.79 -10.06
N ALA A 77 -6.05 5.64 -10.90
CA ALA A 77 -7.45 5.51 -11.29
C ALA A 77 -7.73 4.29 -12.18
N THR A 78 -6.76 3.76 -12.92
CA THR A 78 -6.95 2.67 -13.88
C THR A 78 -6.02 1.49 -13.62
N ASP A 79 -4.71 1.73 -13.51
CA ASP A 79 -3.70 0.67 -13.47
C ASP A 79 -3.13 0.39 -12.08
N GLY A 80 -3.31 1.30 -11.13
CA GLY A 80 -2.94 1.04 -9.75
C GLY A 80 -1.95 2.00 -9.12
N VAL A 81 -1.49 1.63 -7.93
CA VAL A 81 -0.52 2.38 -7.13
C VAL A 81 0.63 1.45 -6.76
N THR A 82 1.84 1.83 -7.15
CA THR A 82 3.06 1.13 -6.76
C THR A 82 4.00 2.09 -6.04
N VAL A 83 4.37 1.75 -4.82
CA VAL A 83 5.33 2.49 -4.00
C VAL A 83 6.46 1.57 -3.59
N ARG A 84 7.70 1.96 -3.89
CA ARG A 84 8.89 1.18 -3.57
C ARG A 84 9.97 2.03 -2.89
N SER A 85 10.55 1.46 -1.87
CA SER A 85 11.79 1.91 -1.22
C SER A 85 12.77 0.76 -1.22
N SER A 86 13.83 0.79 -2.03
CA SER A 86 14.70 -0.38 -2.21
C SER A 86 15.61 -0.69 -1.01
N GLU A 87 16.08 0.32 -0.28
CA GLU A 87 17.00 0.18 0.85
C GLU A 87 16.49 0.83 2.14
N GLY A 88 15.39 1.55 2.08
CA GLY A 88 14.82 2.30 3.20
C GLY A 88 13.42 1.83 3.57
N SER A 89 12.68 2.73 4.20
CA SER A 89 11.34 2.49 4.72
C SER A 89 10.28 3.31 3.98
N ILE A 90 9.04 2.86 4.08
CA ILE A 90 7.87 3.62 3.63
C ILE A 90 7.11 4.12 4.86
N TYR A 91 6.88 5.42 4.92
CA TYR A 91 6.11 6.10 5.97
C TYR A 91 4.90 6.79 5.36
N MET A 92 3.73 6.50 5.90
CA MET A 92 2.46 7.08 5.50
C MET A 92 1.86 7.82 6.69
N GLY A 93 1.63 9.13 6.54
CA GLY A 93 1.12 9.99 7.60
C GLY A 93 -0.35 9.74 7.95
N GLU A 94 -0.82 10.47 8.96
CA GLU A 94 -2.19 10.37 9.45
C GLU A 94 -3.24 10.71 8.37
N ASN A 95 -4.37 10.04 8.39
CA ASN A 95 -5.49 10.27 7.47
C ASN A 95 -5.12 10.19 5.98
N LEU A 96 -4.04 9.51 5.63
CA LEU A 96 -3.66 9.28 4.25
C LEU A 96 -4.76 8.48 3.53
N THR A 97 -4.99 8.82 2.26
CA THR A 97 -5.95 8.09 1.42
C THR A 97 -5.26 7.56 0.16
N VAL A 98 -5.40 6.28 -0.09
CA VAL A 98 -4.97 5.63 -1.34
C VAL A 98 -6.18 5.04 -2.03
N THR A 99 -6.37 5.39 -3.30
CA THR A 99 -7.43 4.80 -4.13
C THR A 99 -6.84 4.20 -5.39
N SER A 100 -7.16 2.95 -5.64
CA SER A 100 -6.76 2.21 -6.83
C SER A 100 -7.93 1.43 -7.40
N LYS A 101 -8.10 1.36 -8.73
CA LYS A 101 -9.25 0.67 -9.31
C LYS A 101 -8.94 -0.70 -9.91
N ALA A 102 -7.90 -0.87 -10.69
CA ALA A 102 -7.90 -2.01 -11.60
C ALA A 102 -6.77 -3.02 -11.46
N VAL A 103 -5.52 -2.68 -11.11
CA VAL A 103 -4.44 -3.68 -11.21
C VAL A 103 -3.91 -4.11 -9.85
N LYS A 104 -3.09 -3.38 -9.20
CA LYS A 104 -2.48 -3.78 -7.92
C LYS A 104 -2.13 -2.55 -7.10
N THR A 105 -2.38 -2.61 -5.82
CA THR A 105 -1.82 -1.66 -4.87
C THR A 105 -0.65 -2.34 -4.17
N LEU A 106 0.57 -1.89 -4.42
CA LEU A 106 1.80 -2.48 -3.91
C LEU A 106 2.62 -1.47 -3.12
N PHE A 107 2.97 -1.84 -1.90
CA PHE A 107 3.94 -1.15 -1.07
C PHE A 107 5.08 -2.12 -0.75
N GLU A 108 6.29 -1.78 -1.18
CA GLU A 108 7.47 -2.62 -1.02
C GLU A 108 8.62 -1.81 -0.42
N ALA A 109 9.10 -2.21 0.74
CA ALA A 109 10.19 -1.55 1.46
C ALA A 109 11.34 -2.52 1.75
N GLY A 110 12.57 -2.05 1.59
CA GLY A 110 13.76 -2.78 2.01
C GLY A 110 13.89 -2.91 3.52
N LYS A 111 13.21 -2.05 4.26
CA LYS A 111 13.13 -2.09 5.73
C LYS A 111 11.68 -2.10 6.19
N ASP A 112 11.22 -1.04 6.83
CA ASP A 112 9.91 -0.98 7.47
C ASP A 112 8.83 -0.37 6.58
N ILE A 113 7.60 -0.80 6.79
CA ILE A 113 6.41 -0.08 6.36
C ILE A 113 5.65 0.38 7.60
N VAL A 114 5.51 1.70 7.73
CA VAL A 114 4.79 2.32 8.84
C VAL A 114 3.63 3.13 8.28
N ILE A 115 2.44 2.79 8.70
CA ILE A 115 1.20 3.49 8.32
C ILE A 115 0.59 4.06 9.60
N ASP A 116 0.45 5.38 9.62
CA ASP A 116 -0.08 6.09 10.77
C ASP A 116 -1.62 5.96 10.86
N ARG A 117 -2.19 6.48 11.90
CA ARG A 117 -3.61 6.31 12.23
C ARG A 117 -4.56 6.87 11.16
N ASP A 118 -5.77 6.36 11.15
CA ASP A 118 -6.86 6.80 10.27
C ASP A 118 -6.56 6.68 8.76
N ALA A 119 -5.52 5.97 8.37
CA ALA A 119 -5.19 5.78 6.97
C ALA A 119 -6.18 4.83 6.30
N LYS A 120 -6.54 5.15 5.03
CA LYS A 120 -7.54 4.42 4.25
C LYS A 120 -6.98 4.01 2.90
N LEU A 121 -7.02 2.72 2.62
CA LEU A 121 -6.64 2.16 1.34
C LEU A 121 -7.84 1.46 0.69
N ASP A 122 -8.26 1.93 -0.47
CA ASP A 122 -9.36 1.33 -1.25
C ASP A 122 -8.85 0.86 -2.61
N SER A 123 -8.69 -0.45 -2.74
CA SER A 123 -8.33 -1.15 -3.98
C SER A 123 -9.53 -1.93 -4.49
N GLN A 124 -10.38 -1.27 -5.28
CA GLN A 124 -11.74 -1.75 -5.59
C GLN A 124 -11.78 -3.10 -6.31
N GLU A 125 -10.85 -3.38 -7.20
CA GLU A 125 -10.87 -4.55 -8.10
C GLU A 125 -9.72 -5.53 -7.85
N ASN A 126 -8.76 -5.20 -6.97
CA ASN A 126 -7.53 -5.95 -6.80
C ASN A 126 -7.03 -6.07 -5.36
N SER A 127 -5.94 -6.82 -5.21
CA SER A 127 -5.29 -7.02 -3.93
C SER A 127 -4.45 -5.80 -3.52
N VAL A 128 -4.43 -5.53 -2.23
CA VAL A 128 -3.45 -4.66 -1.57
C VAL A 128 -2.34 -5.53 -1.03
N VAL A 129 -1.10 -5.21 -1.39
CA VAL A 129 0.09 -5.98 -1.01
C VAL A 129 1.07 -5.10 -0.28
N PHE A 130 1.49 -5.55 0.88
CA PHE A 130 2.59 -4.99 1.66
C PHE A 130 3.72 -6.00 1.75
N SER A 131 4.95 -5.56 1.46
CA SER A 131 6.15 -6.37 1.58
C SER A 131 7.27 -5.55 2.24
N ALA A 132 7.75 -5.99 3.39
CA ALA A 132 8.80 -5.33 4.14
C ALA A 132 9.98 -6.26 4.41
N GLY A 133 11.19 -5.74 4.22
CA GLY A 133 12.43 -6.43 4.58
C GLY A 133 12.67 -6.52 6.09
N GLU A 134 11.97 -5.71 6.87
CA GLU A 134 11.97 -5.75 8.33
C GLU A 134 10.54 -5.81 8.85
N ASN A 135 9.98 -4.74 9.38
CA ASN A 135 8.71 -4.77 10.09
C ASN A 135 7.58 -4.08 9.32
N ILE A 136 6.35 -4.48 9.62
CA ILE A 136 5.15 -3.77 9.19
C ILE A 136 4.39 -3.31 10.43
N ARG A 137 4.02 -2.03 10.45
CA ARG A 137 3.27 -1.42 11.52
C ARG A 137 2.12 -0.60 10.98
N PHE A 138 0.92 -0.97 11.36
CA PHE A 138 -0.30 -0.21 11.16
C PHE A 138 -0.73 0.36 12.49
N GLU A 139 -0.91 1.67 12.57
CA GLU A 139 -1.43 2.32 13.76
C GLU A 139 -2.96 2.18 13.86
N GLU A 140 -3.57 2.88 14.80
CA GLU A 140 -4.99 2.79 15.09
C GLU A 140 -5.87 3.18 13.89
N ASP A 141 -7.08 2.61 13.82
CA ASP A 141 -8.11 2.95 12.84
C ASP A 141 -7.69 2.78 11.36
N PHE A 142 -6.62 2.03 11.10
CA PHE A 142 -6.23 1.68 9.74
C PHE A 142 -7.32 0.88 9.05
N THR A 143 -7.67 1.29 7.83
CA THR A 143 -8.70 0.60 7.05
C THR A 143 -8.17 0.22 5.66
N VAL A 144 -8.33 -1.03 5.28
CA VAL A 144 -8.04 -1.50 3.93
C VAL A 144 -9.22 -2.26 3.34
N HIS A 145 -9.62 -1.84 2.13
CA HIS A 145 -10.59 -2.56 1.32
C HIS A 145 -9.92 -3.03 0.03
N GLY A 146 -10.17 -4.27 -0.36
CA GLY A 146 -9.61 -4.83 -1.58
C GLY A 146 -10.27 -6.14 -1.97
N LYS A 147 -9.94 -6.67 -3.13
CA LYS A 147 -10.34 -8.02 -3.56
C LYS A 147 -9.51 -9.08 -2.82
N GLY A 148 -8.29 -8.73 -2.41
CA GLY A 148 -7.41 -9.54 -1.60
C GLY A 148 -6.50 -8.65 -0.75
N PHE A 149 -5.89 -9.24 0.26
CA PHE A 149 -4.90 -8.60 1.11
C PHE A 149 -3.74 -9.56 1.31
N GLU A 150 -2.53 -9.07 1.05
CA GLU A 150 -1.31 -9.85 1.19
C GLU A 150 -0.29 -9.04 1.97
N LEU A 151 0.29 -9.66 2.99
CA LEU A 151 1.26 -9.04 3.87
C LEU A 151 2.43 -9.99 4.09
N ASN A 152 3.64 -9.52 3.75
CA ASN A 152 4.89 -10.24 3.92
C ASN A 152 5.86 -9.38 4.72
N ALA A 153 6.37 -9.86 5.85
CA ALA A 153 7.39 -9.19 6.64
C ALA A 153 8.48 -10.17 7.08
N LEU A 154 9.74 -9.80 6.89
CA LEU A 154 10.86 -10.59 7.40
C LEU A 154 11.11 -10.34 8.90
N GLY A 155 10.61 -9.26 9.46
CA GLY A 155 10.56 -8.97 10.88
C GLY A 155 9.17 -9.21 11.45
N SER A 156 8.66 -8.27 12.23
CA SER A 156 7.40 -8.39 12.96
C SER A 156 6.27 -7.60 12.33
N LEU A 157 5.03 -8.01 12.63
CA LEU A 157 3.80 -7.30 12.30
C LEU A 157 3.14 -6.76 13.57
N LEU A 158 2.87 -5.45 13.57
CA LEU A 158 2.01 -4.82 14.56
C LEU A 158 0.79 -4.21 13.86
N VAL A 159 -0.39 -4.61 14.26
CA VAL A 159 -1.66 -4.04 13.82
C VAL A 159 -2.29 -3.34 15.02
N GLY A 160 -2.52 -2.04 14.90
CA GLY A 160 -3.08 -1.20 15.97
C GLY A 160 -4.55 -1.49 16.26
N ASP A 161 -5.08 -0.76 17.25
CA ASP A 161 -6.47 -0.90 17.67
C ASP A 161 -7.45 -0.52 16.55
N ARG A 162 -8.60 -1.17 16.49
CA ARG A 162 -9.71 -0.92 15.55
C ARG A 162 -9.33 -0.98 14.06
N ALA A 163 -8.19 -1.58 13.73
CA ALA A 163 -7.81 -1.79 12.35
C ALA A 163 -8.82 -2.71 11.64
N THR A 164 -9.15 -2.37 10.40
CA THR A 164 -10.13 -3.13 9.61
C THR A 164 -9.54 -3.55 8.27
N VAL A 165 -9.46 -4.85 8.03
CA VAL A 165 -9.13 -5.45 6.74
C VAL A 165 -10.40 -6.07 6.16
N GLN A 166 -10.87 -5.56 5.04
CA GLN A 166 -12.05 -6.07 4.37
C GLN A 166 -11.73 -6.47 2.93
N THR A 167 -11.83 -7.76 2.64
CA THR A 167 -11.75 -8.26 1.26
C THR A 167 -13.15 -8.42 0.69
N LYS A 168 -13.38 -7.90 -0.53
CA LYS A 168 -14.68 -7.99 -1.18
C LYS A 168 -15.02 -9.43 -1.52
N PHE A 169 -16.19 -9.87 -1.09
CA PHE A 169 -16.80 -11.10 -1.58
C PHE A 169 -17.17 -10.89 -3.05
N GLY A 170 -16.44 -11.49 -3.97
CA GLY A 170 -16.87 -11.55 -5.37
C GLY A 170 -18.20 -12.31 -5.48
N LYS A 171 -19.08 -11.91 -6.38
CA LYS A 171 -20.19 -12.79 -6.78
C LYS A 171 -19.56 -14.05 -7.37
N TYR A 172 -19.84 -15.19 -6.73
CA TYR A 172 -19.40 -16.48 -7.25
C TYR A 172 -20.06 -16.72 -8.62
N GLU A 173 -19.29 -16.60 -9.68
CA GLU A 173 -19.65 -17.29 -10.91
C GLU A 173 -19.20 -18.75 -10.73
N THR A 174 -20.18 -19.63 -10.79
CA THR A 174 -19.99 -21.08 -10.61
C THR A 174 -18.89 -21.60 -11.52
N GLY A 175 -17.74 -21.99 -10.97
CA GLY A 175 -16.77 -22.79 -11.71
C GLY A 175 -15.29 -22.68 -11.42
N SER A 176 -14.77 -21.67 -10.69
CA SER A 176 -13.35 -21.65 -10.37
C SER A 176 -13.06 -21.18 -8.94
N ILE A 177 -12.32 -22.00 -8.21
CA ILE A 177 -11.87 -21.71 -6.84
C ILE A 177 -10.79 -20.61 -6.83
N GLU A 178 -10.20 -20.27 -7.97
CA GLU A 178 -9.07 -19.34 -8.11
C GLU A 178 -9.42 -17.85 -7.89
N SER A 179 -10.67 -17.51 -7.71
CA SER A 179 -11.14 -16.12 -7.57
C SER A 179 -11.65 -15.75 -6.17
N LEU A 180 -11.42 -16.58 -5.17
CA LEU A 180 -11.84 -16.26 -3.80
C LEU A 180 -11.00 -15.12 -3.21
N PRO A 181 -11.62 -14.13 -2.57
CA PRO A 181 -10.89 -13.11 -1.83
C PRO A 181 -10.04 -13.76 -0.74
N GLN A 182 -8.73 -13.57 -0.83
CA GLN A 182 -7.78 -14.15 0.11
C GLN A 182 -7.12 -13.06 0.93
N THR A 183 -6.93 -13.36 2.20
CA THR A 183 -6.03 -12.64 3.08
C THR A 183 -4.87 -13.58 3.42
N SER A 184 -3.66 -13.19 3.06
CA SER A 184 -2.43 -13.92 3.39
C SER A 184 -1.54 -13.03 4.23
N ILE A 185 -1.08 -13.55 5.35
CA ILE A 185 -0.15 -12.89 6.27
C ILE A 185 1.01 -13.86 6.51
N ASP A 186 2.19 -13.52 5.99
CA ASP A 186 3.44 -14.26 6.21
C ASP A 186 4.46 -13.38 6.92
N VAL A 187 4.79 -13.71 8.15
CA VAL A 187 5.64 -12.91 9.03
C VAL A 187 6.67 -13.81 9.69
N LYS A 188 7.95 -13.48 9.59
CA LYS A 188 9.02 -14.29 10.22
C LYS A 188 9.19 -14.02 11.70
N GLY A 189 8.82 -12.84 12.18
CA GLY A 189 8.88 -12.48 13.59
C GLY A 189 7.53 -12.56 14.30
N ASP A 190 7.34 -11.69 15.28
CA ASP A 190 6.13 -11.61 16.08
C ASP A 190 4.95 -11.01 15.32
N VAL A 191 3.76 -11.53 15.53
CA VAL A 191 2.50 -10.94 15.07
C VAL A 191 1.68 -10.48 16.27
N ARG A 192 1.29 -9.20 16.29
CA ARG A 192 0.47 -8.61 17.35
C ARG A 192 -0.70 -7.84 16.75
N PHE A 193 -1.89 -8.11 17.25
CA PHE A 193 -3.10 -7.39 16.91
C PHE A 193 -3.57 -6.58 18.11
N GLY A 194 -3.93 -5.32 17.87
CA GLY A 194 -4.56 -4.45 18.85
C GLY A 194 -6.00 -4.85 19.14
N ASN A 195 -6.63 -4.11 20.05
CA ASN A 195 -8.02 -4.35 20.43
C ASN A 195 -8.95 -4.03 19.25
N ASP A 196 -10.01 -4.84 19.11
CA ASP A 196 -11.04 -4.67 18.09
C ASP A 196 -10.53 -4.69 16.63
N ALA A 197 -9.32 -5.21 16.40
CA ALA A 197 -8.82 -5.44 15.04
C ALA A 197 -9.69 -6.49 14.33
N THR A 198 -10.13 -6.21 13.11
CA THR A 198 -11.12 -7.02 12.41
C THR A 198 -10.67 -7.41 11.02
N PHE A 199 -10.82 -8.70 10.69
CA PHE A 199 -10.53 -9.25 9.35
C PHE A 199 -11.81 -9.87 8.78
N HIS A 200 -12.41 -9.20 7.80
CA HIS A 200 -13.54 -9.71 7.02
C HIS A 200 -13.02 -10.30 5.71
N THR A 201 -12.83 -11.60 5.66
CA THR A 201 -12.27 -12.30 4.49
C THR A 201 -12.89 -13.67 4.32
N THR A 202 -12.90 -14.19 3.10
CA THR A 202 -13.38 -15.56 2.82
C THR A 202 -12.37 -16.61 3.24
N MET A 203 -11.08 -16.32 3.05
CA MET A 203 -9.98 -17.19 3.43
C MET A 203 -8.91 -16.36 4.13
N LEU A 204 -8.51 -16.81 5.29
CA LEU A 204 -7.37 -16.26 6.04
C LEU A 204 -6.30 -17.32 6.17
N SER A 205 -5.12 -17.05 5.63
CA SER A 205 -3.90 -17.80 5.90
C SER A 205 -2.95 -16.93 6.68
N MET A 206 -2.40 -17.46 7.76
CA MET A 206 -1.45 -16.74 8.59
C MET A 206 -0.32 -17.67 9.01
N SER A 207 0.92 -17.24 8.75
CA SER A 207 2.11 -17.87 9.31
C SER A 207 2.92 -16.83 10.09
N ALA A 208 3.49 -17.24 11.20
CA ALA A 208 4.34 -16.43 12.06
C ALA A 208 5.46 -17.27 12.64
N GLY A 209 6.66 -16.68 12.81
CA GLY A 209 7.85 -17.32 13.35
C GLY A 209 8.72 -18.01 12.31
N ASP A 210 9.99 -18.24 12.66
CA ASP A 210 10.93 -18.99 11.83
C ASP A 210 10.69 -20.49 11.94
N ASP A 211 10.54 -21.16 10.80
CA ASP A 211 10.45 -22.64 10.70
C ASP A 211 11.77 -23.35 11.05
N GLU A 212 12.83 -22.63 11.46
CA GLU A 212 14.18 -23.19 11.60
C GLU A 212 14.45 -23.95 12.91
N ASN A 213 13.48 -24.13 13.81
CA ASN A 213 13.70 -24.83 15.08
C ASN A 213 12.86 -26.09 15.29
N HIS A 214 12.61 -26.88 14.25
CA HIS A 214 12.33 -28.29 14.44
C HIS A 214 13.65 -29.10 14.31
N THR A 215 14.59 -28.86 15.22
CA THR A 215 15.57 -29.89 15.53
C THR A 215 14.81 -30.99 16.24
N GLU A 216 14.54 -32.07 15.50
CA GLU A 216 14.12 -33.34 16.07
C GLU A 216 15.10 -33.71 17.19
N GLY A 217 14.67 -33.56 18.44
CA GLY A 217 15.38 -34.10 19.57
C GLY A 217 15.27 -35.62 19.52
N ASN A 218 16.39 -36.29 19.41
CA ASN A 218 16.60 -37.71 19.65
C ASN A 218 16.26 -38.09 21.10
#